data_dcfb66e18077d550d4eea8e89c4553c4
#
_entry.id   dcfb66e18077d550d4eea8e89c4553c4
#
_cell.length_a   1.000
_cell.length_b   1.000
_cell.length_c   1.000
_cell.angle_alpha   90.00
_cell.angle_beta   90.00
_cell.angle_gamma   90.00
#
_symmetry.space_group_name_H-M   'P 1'
#
loop_
_entity.id
_entity.type
_entity.pdbx_description
1 polymer ?
#
loop_
_entity_poly.entity_id
_entity_poly.type
_entity_poly.pdbx_seq_one_letter_code
_entity_poly.pdbx_strand_id
1 'polypeptide(L)'
;MQTATDKKIDFLNDLEGTNIDSSVYPELERLSRDRNPEIRNRVAQVLGGARGEYIDILLRLMNDRDELVRVNACDSLSGTDSREAINGLEKHISDSSELVRGYVYSSLYDIASMNPAAYKSEVRALLLSACKDEKSDRAGAILDCSLYALGEADAANKIKSYISSEDCYVRNAAVQQLHAICGDADISCFRKDLQAQYHKESVGFVKDALESLLEDIPA
;
A
#
# COMPACT_ATOMS: atom_id res chain seq x y z
N MET A 1 3.89 22.35 29.37
CA MET A 1 2.61 22.79 28.77
C MET A 1 2.49 22.07 27.44
N GLN A 2 1.40 21.35 27.26
CA GLN A 2 1.11 20.68 25.99
C GLN A 2 0.86 21.69 24.87
N THR A 3 1.49 21.51 23.71
CA THR A 3 1.30 22.42 22.55
C THR A 3 -0.06 22.20 21.88
N ALA A 4 -0.47 23.15 21.01
CA ALA A 4 -1.69 22.94 20.22
C ALA A 4 -1.58 21.75 19.25
N THR A 5 -0.36 21.46 18.77
CA THR A 5 -0.07 20.28 17.93
C THR A 5 -0.22 19.00 18.73
N ASP A 6 0.33 18.92 19.95
CA ASP A 6 0.22 17.72 20.81
C ASP A 6 -1.26 17.35 21.05
N LYS A 7 -2.11 18.36 21.33
CA LYS A 7 -3.55 18.11 21.53
C LYS A 7 -4.25 17.52 20.32
N LYS A 8 -3.85 17.93 19.11
CA LYS A 8 -4.42 17.39 17.85
C LYS A 8 -3.97 15.95 17.63
N ILE A 9 -2.68 15.66 17.90
CA ILE A 9 -2.13 14.33 17.81
C ILE A 9 -2.81 13.41 18.82
N ASP A 10 -2.97 13.82 20.07
CA ASP A 10 -3.66 13.04 21.09
C ASP A 10 -5.09 12.73 20.69
N PHE A 11 -5.84 13.74 20.18
CA PHE A 11 -7.20 13.53 19.66
C PHE A 11 -7.23 12.48 18.55
N LEU A 12 -6.28 12.53 17.61
CA LEU A 12 -6.20 11.56 16.51
C LEU A 12 -5.77 10.17 17.00
N ASN A 13 -4.88 10.10 17.98
CA ASN A 13 -4.48 8.83 18.60
C ASN A 13 -5.64 8.15 19.33
N ASP A 14 -6.50 8.93 19.99
CA ASP A 14 -7.68 8.42 20.68
C ASP A 14 -8.73 7.81 19.71
N LEU A 15 -8.68 8.21 18.43
CA LEU A 15 -9.54 7.66 17.37
C LEU A 15 -8.97 6.41 16.70
N GLU A 16 -7.67 6.18 16.80
CA GLU A 16 -7.02 5.05 16.12
C GLU A 16 -7.56 3.70 16.59
N GLY A 17 -7.95 2.86 15.64
CA GLY A 17 -8.51 1.54 15.93
C GLY A 17 -9.91 1.55 16.53
N THR A 18 -10.54 2.73 16.66
CA THR A 18 -11.92 2.86 17.13
C THR A 18 -12.92 2.87 15.96
N ASN A 19 -14.19 2.61 16.27
CA ASN A 19 -15.26 2.87 15.30
C ASN A 19 -15.52 4.38 15.26
N ILE A 20 -15.19 5.03 14.14
CA ILE A 20 -15.28 6.49 14.00
C ILE A 20 -16.75 6.89 13.88
N ASP A 21 -17.22 7.66 14.85
CA ASP A 21 -18.57 8.22 14.84
C ASP A 21 -18.66 9.46 13.94
N SER A 22 -19.81 9.63 13.28
CA SER A 22 -20.05 10.77 12.38
C SER A 22 -19.94 12.15 13.05
N SER A 23 -20.04 12.22 14.38
CA SER A 23 -19.89 13.47 15.14
C SER A 23 -18.48 14.04 15.07
N VAL A 24 -17.42 13.22 14.80
CA VAL A 24 -16.04 13.68 14.67
C VAL A 24 -15.69 14.09 13.25
N TYR A 25 -16.55 13.83 12.25
CA TYR A 25 -16.30 14.18 10.85
C TYR A 25 -15.91 15.65 10.63
N PRO A 26 -16.60 16.67 11.21
CA PRO A 26 -16.22 18.06 11.04
C PRO A 26 -14.81 18.38 11.53
N GLU A 27 -14.36 17.72 12.59
CA GLU A 27 -13.01 17.90 13.13
C GLU A 27 -11.97 17.21 12.26
N LEU A 28 -12.23 15.98 11.78
CA LEU A 28 -11.34 15.29 10.84
C LEU A 28 -11.21 16.09 9.53
N GLU A 29 -12.31 16.61 9.01
CA GLU A 29 -12.32 17.48 7.82
C GLU A 29 -11.47 18.75 8.05
N ARG A 30 -11.58 19.37 9.21
CA ARG A 30 -10.77 20.54 9.58
C ARG A 30 -9.28 20.19 9.71
N LEU A 31 -8.95 19.07 10.38
CA LEU A 31 -7.57 18.61 10.60
C LEU A 31 -6.90 18.12 9.31
N SER A 32 -7.66 17.56 8.37
CA SER A 32 -7.15 17.17 7.05
C SER A 32 -6.66 18.36 6.20
N ARG A 33 -6.93 19.60 6.64
CA ARG A 33 -6.45 20.85 6.01
C ARG A 33 -5.42 21.57 6.89
N ASP A 34 -4.90 20.93 7.93
CA ASP A 34 -3.93 21.54 8.82
C ASP A 34 -2.64 21.93 8.07
N ARG A 35 -1.98 22.99 8.53
CA ARG A 35 -0.70 23.44 7.96
C ARG A 35 0.42 22.43 8.18
N ASN A 36 0.37 21.69 9.30
CA ASN A 36 1.33 20.64 9.64
C ASN A 36 1.01 19.35 8.84
N PRO A 37 1.91 18.86 7.97
CA PRO A 37 1.69 17.62 7.22
C PRO A 37 1.55 16.39 8.14
N GLU A 38 2.19 16.38 9.31
CA GLU A 38 2.06 15.31 10.28
C GLU A 38 0.61 15.12 10.74
N ILE A 39 -0.12 16.23 10.98
CA ILE A 39 -1.54 16.17 11.34
C ILE A 39 -2.38 15.61 10.18
N ARG A 40 -2.14 16.09 8.95
CA ARG A 40 -2.86 15.59 7.76
C ARG A 40 -2.56 14.10 7.50
N ASN A 41 -1.30 13.71 7.69
CA ASN A 41 -0.87 12.32 7.60
C ASN A 41 -1.61 11.43 8.62
N ARG A 42 -1.67 11.88 9.87
CA ARG A 42 -2.35 11.16 10.93
C ARG A 42 -3.87 11.04 10.67
N VAL A 43 -4.49 12.08 10.10
CA VAL A 43 -5.90 12.00 9.66
C VAL A 43 -6.08 10.90 8.60
N ALA A 44 -5.19 10.80 7.61
CA ALA A 44 -5.28 9.73 6.62
C ALA A 44 -5.22 8.35 7.29
N GLN A 45 -4.26 8.12 8.19
CA GLN A 45 -4.10 6.84 8.91
C GLN A 45 -5.34 6.48 9.74
N VAL A 46 -5.89 7.43 10.48
CA VAL A 46 -7.11 7.22 11.29
C VAL A 46 -8.29 6.81 10.42
N LEU A 47 -8.44 7.42 9.23
CA LEU A 47 -9.53 7.13 8.30
C LEU A 47 -9.41 5.76 7.60
N GLY A 48 -8.25 5.13 7.61
CA GLY A 48 -8.08 3.76 7.10
C GLY A 48 -8.95 2.73 7.84
N GLY A 49 -9.27 2.98 9.11
CA GLY A 49 -10.20 2.16 9.89
C GLY A 49 -11.69 2.43 9.62
N ALA A 50 -12.05 3.48 8.90
CA ALA A 50 -13.43 3.94 8.70
C ALA A 50 -14.18 3.25 7.55
N ARG A 51 -13.60 2.25 6.89
CA ARG A 51 -14.21 1.42 5.85
C ARG A 51 -14.90 2.20 4.73
N GLY A 52 -14.32 3.33 4.33
CA GLY A 52 -14.79 4.14 3.20
C GLY A 52 -15.85 5.19 3.51
N GLU A 53 -16.32 5.33 4.74
CA GLU A 53 -17.32 6.35 5.10
C GLU A 53 -16.83 7.80 4.88
N TYR A 54 -15.50 8.02 4.89
CA TYR A 54 -14.87 9.33 4.73
C TYR A 54 -13.94 9.38 3.51
N ILE A 55 -14.33 8.70 2.45
CA ILE A 55 -13.55 8.55 1.22
C ILE A 55 -13.19 9.90 0.57
N ASP A 56 -14.05 10.89 0.66
CA ASP A 56 -13.85 12.23 0.13
C ASP A 56 -12.66 12.96 0.76
N ILE A 57 -12.42 12.75 2.06
CA ILE A 57 -11.22 13.28 2.73
C ILE A 57 -9.97 12.59 2.19
N LEU A 58 -9.98 11.26 2.08
CA LEU A 58 -8.86 10.48 1.57
C LEU A 58 -8.54 10.85 0.12
N LEU A 59 -9.54 10.94 -0.76
CA LEU A 59 -9.39 11.36 -2.15
C LEU A 59 -8.77 12.76 -2.29
N ARG A 60 -9.08 13.67 -1.37
CA ARG A 60 -8.43 14.98 -1.32
C ARG A 60 -6.99 14.88 -0.84
N LEU A 61 -6.70 14.08 0.21
CA LEU A 61 -5.36 13.90 0.75
C LEU A 61 -4.41 13.21 -0.23
N MET A 62 -4.90 12.41 -1.16
CA MET A 62 -4.11 11.90 -2.29
C MET A 62 -3.51 13.00 -3.17
N ASN A 63 -4.05 14.21 -3.14
CA ASN A 63 -3.53 15.37 -3.86
C ASN A 63 -2.67 16.28 -2.96
N ASP A 64 -2.22 15.81 -1.80
CA ASP A 64 -1.42 16.60 -0.89
C ASP A 64 -0.01 16.86 -1.47
N ARG A 65 0.55 18.03 -1.12
CA ARG A 65 1.92 18.39 -1.48
C ARG A 65 2.97 17.50 -0.80
N ASP A 66 2.63 16.96 0.37
CA ASP A 66 3.51 16.09 1.15
C ASP A 66 3.34 14.63 0.67
N GLU A 67 4.44 14.00 0.35
CA GLU A 67 4.49 12.64 -0.18
C GLU A 67 3.90 11.61 0.79
N LEU A 68 4.24 11.71 2.09
CA LEU A 68 3.77 10.75 3.08
C LEU A 68 2.27 10.88 3.36
N VAL A 69 1.71 12.08 3.21
CA VAL A 69 0.26 12.27 3.27
C VAL A 69 -0.42 11.55 2.11
N ARG A 70 0.12 11.68 0.87
CA ARG A 70 -0.42 10.96 -0.29
C ARG A 70 -0.30 9.45 -0.14
N VAL A 71 0.84 8.95 0.34
CA VAL A 71 1.08 7.52 0.62
C VAL A 71 0.02 6.96 1.57
N ASN A 72 -0.16 7.58 2.74
CA ASN A 72 -1.13 7.10 3.72
C ASN A 72 -2.59 7.25 3.25
N ALA A 73 -2.89 8.24 2.43
CA ALA A 73 -4.21 8.37 1.83
C ALA A 73 -4.51 7.23 0.84
N CYS A 74 -3.51 6.83 0.02
CA CYS A 74 -3.63 5.66 -0.87
C CYS A 74 -3.82 4.38 -0.06
N ASP A 75 -2.96 4.13 0.93
CA ASP A 75 -3.01 2.97 1.80
C ASP A 75 -4.37 2.82 2.50
N SER A 76 -4.88 3.92 3.04
CA SER A 76 -6.16 3.95 3.73
C SER A 76 -7.38 3.70 2.83
N LEU A 77 -7.24 3.85 1.51
CA LEU A 77 -8.28 3.48 0.54
C LEU A 77 -8.32 1.98 0.25
N SER A 78 -7.25 1.24 0.55
CA SER A 78 -7.15 -0.21 0.26
C SER A 78 -8.28 -1.03 0.91
N GLY A 79 -8.74 -0.63 2.09
CA GLY A 79 -9.83 -1.28 2.84
C GLY A 79 -11.24 -0.99 2.33
N THR A 80 -11.41 -0.31 1.17
CA THR A 80 -12.72 0.12 0.67
C THR A 80 -13.19 -0.71 -0.52
N ASP A 81 -14.43 -1.25 -0.48
CA ASP A 81 -15.09 -1.81 -1.65
C ASP A 81 -15.81 -0.68 -2.41
N SER A 82 -15.04 0.17 -3.11
CA SER A 82 -15.55 1.38 -3.73
C SER A 82 -14.98 1.64 -5.13
N ARG A 83 -15.87 1.81 -6.09
CA ARG A 83 -15.54 2.31 -7.43
C ARG A 83 -14.88 3.68 -7.38
N GLU A 84 -15.30 4.53 -6.46
CA GLU A 84 -14.75 5.88 -6.29
C GLU A 84 -13.29 5.84 -5.82
N ALA A 85 -12.93 4.88 -4.96
CA ALA A 85 -11.55 4.65 -4.55
C ALA A 85 -10.68 4.24 -5.75
N ILE A 86 -11.14 3.28 -6.57
CA ILE A 86 -10.41 2.87 -7.79
C ILE A 86 -10.19 4.05 -8.72
N ASN A 87 -11.22 4.86 -8.99
CA ASN A 87 -11.11 6.03 -9.86
C ASN A 87 -10.16 7.11 -9.29
N GLY A 88 -10.09 7.21 -7.97
CA GLY A 88 -9.13 8.07 -7.27
C GLY A 88 -7.69 7.57 -7.43
N LEU A 89 -7.46 6.29 -7.13
CA LEU A 89 -6.14 5.65 -7.25
C LEU A 89 -5.62 5.67 -8.69
N GLU A 90 -6.47 5.42 -9.68
CA GLU A 90 -6.11 5.48 -11.11
C GLU A 90 -5.47 6.82 -11.50
N LYS A 91 -5.94 7.93 -10.98
CA LYS A 91 -5.38 9.28 -11.26
C LYS A 91 -3.96 9.45 -10.72
N HIS A 92 -3.56 8.64 -9.74
CA HIS A 92 -2.25 8.67 -9.11
C HIS A 92 -1.31 7.53 -9.55
N ILE A 93 -1.72 6.73 -10.53
CA ILE A 93 -0.93 5.61 -11.07
C ILE A 93 0.40 6.07 -11.69
N SER A 94 0.52 7.35 -12.03
CA SER A 94 1.71 8.01 -12.57
C SER A 94 2.23 9.14 -11.66
N ASP A 95 1.99 9.06 -10.33
CA ASP A 95 2.52 10.05 -9.38
C ASP A 95 4.05 10.15 -9.52
N SER A 96 4.60 11.33 -9.30
CA SER A 96 6.05 11.58 -9.38
C SER A 96 6.85 10.76 -8.36
N SER A 97 6.24 10.41 -7.22
CA SER A 97 6.85 9.59 -6.18
C SER A 97 6.67 8.10 -6.48
N GLU A 98 7.78 7.35 -6.47
CA GLU A 98 7.76 5.89 -6.56
C GLU A 98 7.04 5.24 -5.37
N LEU A 99 7.13 5.85 -4.17
CA LEU A 99 6.42 5.37 -2.99
C LEU A 99 4.91 5.46 -3.18
N VAL A 100 4.42 6.62 -3.63
CA VAL A 100 2.99 6.80 -3.90
C VAL A 100 2.51 5.81 -4.95
N ARG A 101 3.25 5.64 -6.06
CA ARG A 101 2.88 4.65 -7.10
C ARG A 101 2.82 3.24 -6.55
N GLY A 102 3.80 2.83 -5.72
CA GLY A 102 3.79 1.52 -5.08
C GLY A 102 2.53 1.28 -4.24
N TYR A 103 2.16 2.25 -3.41
CA TYR A 103 0.92 2.16 -2.61
C TYR A 103 -0.35 2.19 -3.47
N VAL A 104 -0.36 2.95 -4.58
CA VAL A 104 -1.47 2.89 -5.55
C VAL A 104 -1.63 1.47 -6.12
N TYR A 105 -0.54 0.80 -6.50
CA TYR A 105 -0.59 -0.55 -7.05
C TYR A 105 -1.08 -1.57 -6.02
N SER A 106 -0.56 -1.51 -4.79
CA SER A 106 -1.00 -2.37 -3.69
C SER A 106 -2.48 -2.15 -3.38
N SER A 107 -2.90 -0.89 -3.17
CA SER A 107 -4.29 -0.57 -2.82
C SER A 107 -5.30 -0.93 -3.92
N LEU A 108 -4.93 -0.76 -5.20
CA LEU A 108 -5.76 -1.25 -6.31
C LEU A 108 -5.91 -2.77 -6.26
N TYR A 109 -4.83 -3.49 -5.99
CA TYR A 109 -4.86 -4.94 -5.83
C TYR A 109 -5.76 -5.35 -4.66
N ASP A 110 -5.60 -4.72 -3.49
CA ASP A 110 -6.39 -5.05 -2.29
C ASP A 110 -7.89 -4.87 -2.52
N ILE A 111 -8.31 -3.77 -3.16
CA ILE A 111 -9.71 -3.54 -3.53
C ILE A 111 -10.20 -4.62 -4.50
N ALA A 112 -9.37 -5.01 -5.48
CA ALA A 112 -9.74 -6.05 -6.43
C ALA A 112 -9.81 -7.44 -5.80
N SER A 113 -8.99 -7.73 -4.78
CA SER A 113 -9.03 -9.01 -4.06
C SER A 113 -10.26 -9.12 -3.16
N MET A 114 -10.74 -8.04 -2.58
CA MET A 114 -11.98 -8.02 -1.78
C MET A 114 -13.23 -8.28 -2.63
N ASN A 115 -13.27 -7.77 -3.87
CA ASN A 115 -14.42 -7.98 -4.78
C ASN A 115 -13.96 -8.34 -6.20
N PRO A 116 -13.39 -9.55 -6.39
CA PRO A 116 -12.78 -9.93 -7.66
C PRO A 116 -13.78 -9.99 -8.82
N ALA A 117 -15.05 -10.30 -8.54
CA ALA A 117 -16.09 -10.33 -9.56
C ALA A 117 -16.36 -8.93 -10.15
N ALA A 118 -16.24 -7.88 -9.35
CA ALA A 118 -16.48 -6.51 -9.78
C ALA A 118 -15.23 -5.85 -10.40
N TYR A 119 -14.03 -6.10 -9.84
CA TYR A 119 -12.89 -5.22 -10.08
C TYR A 119 -11.64 -5.91 -10.65
N LYS A 120 -11.48 -7.24 -10.50
CA LYS A 120 -10.26 -7.94 -10.89
C LYS A 120 -9.82 -7.65 -12.34
N SER A 121 -10.73 -7.73 -13.30
CA SER A 121 -10.40 -7.56 -14.73
C SER A 121 -9.95 -6.14 -15.04
N GLU A 122 -10.62 -5.16 -14.45
CA GLU A 122 -10.32 -3.74 -14.66
C GLU A 122 -8.98 -3.35 -14.00
N VAL A 123 -8.81 -3.68 -12.73
CA VAL A 123 -7.57 -3.37 -11.99
C VAL A 123 -6.38 -4.05 -12.67
N ARG A 124 -6.51 -5.32 -13.09
CA ARG A 124 -5.48 -6.00 -13.87
C ARG A 124 -5.10 -5.23 -15.14
N ALA A 125 -6.07 -4.71 -15.88
CA ALA A 125 -5.82 -3.92 -17.09
C ALA A 125 -5.12 -2.58 -16.77
N LEU A 126 -5.50 -1.89 -15.69
CA LEU A 126 -4.84 -0.68 -15.22
C LEU A 126 -3.37 -0.94 -14.85
N LEU A 127 -3.11 -1.98 -14.06
CA LEU A 127 -1.75 -2.33 -13.64
C LEU A 127 -0.88 -2.78 -14.83
N LEU A 128 -1.41 -3.53 -15.79
CA LEU A 128 -0.71 -3.88 -17.04
C LEU A 128 -0.37 -2.65 -17.88
N SER A 129 -1.22 -1.62 -17.85
CA SER A 129 -0.89 -0.35 -18.52
C SER A 129 0.24 0.37 -17.80
N ALA A 130 0.20 0.45 -16.46
CA ALA A 130 1.25 1.08 -15.65
C ALA A 130 2.62 0.40 -15.84
N CYS A 131 2.66 -0.93 -16.01
CA CYS A 131 3.88 -1.71 -16.19
C CYS A 131 4.72 -1.25 -17.40
N LYS A 132 4.11 -0.60 -18.39
CA LYS A 132 4.82 -0.10 -19.58
C LYS A 132 5.68 1.13 -19.29
N ASP A 133 5.27 1.93 -18.31
CA ASP A 133 5.87 3.22 -18.00
C ASP A 133 6.62 3.25 -16.66
N GLU A 134 6.43 2.22 -15.80
CA GLU A 134 7.13 2.12 -14.52
C GLU A 134 8.63 1.85 -14.73
N LYS A 135 9.46 2.69 -14.11
CA LYS A 135 10.93 2.65 -14.21
C LYS A 135 11.61 2.42 -12.87
N SER A 136 10.88 2.54 -11.77
CA SER A 136 11.41 2.26 -10.44
C SER A 136 11.31 0.77 -10.17
N ASP A 137 12.41 0.13 -9.82
CA ASP A 137 12.42 -1.27 -9.39
C ASP A 137 11.64 -1.46 -8.08
N ARG A 138 11.62 -0.45 -7.22
CA ARG A 138 10.88 -0.50 -5.95
C ARG A 138 9.37 -0.52 -6.17
N ALA A 139 8.84 0.40 -6.96
CA ALA A 139 7.41 0.40 -7.32
C ALA A 139 7.08 -0.77 -8.23
N GLY A 140 7.98 -1.14 -9.14
CA GLY A 140 7.86 -2.28 -10.03
C GLY A 140 7.75 -3.61 -9.29
N ALA A 141 8.44 -3.78 -8.17
CA ALA A 141 8.33 -4.98 -7.33
C ALA A 141 6.90 -5.16 -6.79
N ILE A 142 6.28 -4.08 -6.31
CA ILE A 142 4.89 -4.10 -5.83
C ILE A 142 3.92 -4.36 -6.98
N LEU A 143 4.12 -3.68 -8.12
CA LEU A 143 3.31 -3.84 -9.32
C LEU A 143 3.33 -5.27 -9.85
N ASP A 144 4.52 -5.86 -10.03
CA ASP A 144 4.66 -7.21 -10.60
C ASP A 144 4.12 -8.29 -9.63
N CYS A 145 4.28 -8.14 -8.30
CA CYS A 145 3.66 -9.03 -7.31
C CYS A 145 2.13 -8.93 -7.36
N SER A 146 1.57 -7.72 -7.44
CA SER A 146 0.13 -7.50 -7.57
C SER A 146 -0.42 -8.12 -8.87
N LEU A 147 0.28 -7.94 -9.99
CA LEU A 147 -0.06 -8.56 -11.27
C LEU A 147 0.00 -10.08 -11.22
N TYR A 148 1.01 -10.65 -10.55
CA TYR A 148 1.13 -12.09 -10.35
C TYR A 148 -0.10 -12.66 -9.63
N ALA A 149 -0.53 -12.03 -8.54
CA ALA A 149 -1.73 -12.43 -7.80
C ALA A 149 -3.03 -12.26 -8.62
N LEU A 150 -3.06 -11.31 -9.55
CA LEU A 150 -4.18 -11.14 -10.49
C LEU A 150 -4.15 -12.13 -11.68
N GLY A 151 -3.12 -12.99 -11.76
CA GLY A 151 -3.01 -14.08 -12.72
C GLY A 151 -1.97 -13.89 -13.84
N GLU A 152 -1.08 -12.89 -13.73
CA GLU A 152 0.03 -12.68 -14.67
C GLU A 152 1.25 -13.52 -14.28
N ALA A 153 1.26 -14.79 -14.62
CA ALA A 153 2.34 -15.72 -14.28
C ALA A 153 3.72 -15.28 -14.81
N ASP A 154 3.76 -14.55 -15.92
CA ASP A 154 5.01 -14.06 -16.53
C ASP A 154 5.75 -13.05 -15.64
N ALA A 155 5.09 -12.42 -14.66
CA ALA A 155 5.70 -11.54 -13.67
C ALA A 155 6.70 -12.28 -12.75
N ALA A 156 6.59 -13.60 -12.61
CA ALA A 156 7.40 -14.39 -11.67
C ALA A 156 8.92 -14.20 -11.84
N ASN A 157 9.41 -14.09 -13.08
CA ASN A 157 10.86 -13.93 -13.33
C ASN A 157 11.38 -12.57 -12.84
N LYS A 158 10.59 -11.51 -13.01
CA LYS A 158 10.94 -10.18 -12.49
C LYS A 158 10.91 -10.18 -10.96
N ILE A 159 9.90 -10.79 -10.35
CA ILE A 159 9.79 -10.90 -8.88
C ILE A 159 11.04 -11.56 -8.30
N LYS A 160 11.55 -12.65 -8.91
CA LYS A 160 12.81 -13.30 -8.49
C LYS A 160 14.01 -12.35 -8.57
N SER A 161 14.07 -11.49 -9.59
CA SER A 161 15.13 -10.49 -9.68
C SER A 161 15.04 -9.44 -8.58
N TYR A 162 13.84 -9.01 -8.18
CA TYR A 162 13.64 -8.07 -7.08
C TYR A 162 14.01 -8.69 -5.72
N ILE A 163 13.65 -9.96 -5.47
CA ILE A 163 14.05 -10.68 -4.25
C ILE A 163 15.58 -10.67 -4.07
N SER A 164 16.34 -10.72 -5.15
CA SER A 164 17.82 -10.74 -5.15
C SER A 164 18.49 -9.42 -5.51
N SER A 165 17.73 -8.31 -5.60
CA SER A 165 18.25 -6.98 -5.94
C SER A 165 19.37 -6.54 -4.99
N GLU A 166 20.33 -5.75 -5.49
CA GLU A 166 21.34 -5.10 -4.64
C GLU A 166 20.74 -4.04 -3.70
N ASP A 167 19.65 -3.40 -4.12
CA ASP A 167 18.93 -2.42 -3.31
C ASP A 167 18.02 -3.10 -2.27
N CYS A 168 18.30 -2.84 -0.98
CA CYS A 168 17.53 -3.41 0.13
C CYS A 168 16.07 -2.94 0.16
N TYR A 169 15.75 -1.76 -0.36
CA TYR A 169 14.38 -1.26 -0.42
C TYR A 169 13.56 -1.97 -1.50
N VAL A 170 14.20 -2.33 -2.62
CA VAL A 170 13.58 -3.17 -3.66
C VAL A 170 13.31 -4.57 -3.12
N ARG A 171 14.30 -5.19 -2.46
CA ARG A 171 14.09 -6.50 -1.82
C ARG A 171 12.95 -6.48 -0.82
N ASN A 172 12.93 -5.45 0.05
CA ASN A 172 11.87 -5.30 1.04
C ASN A 172 10.50 -5.14 0.38
N ALA A 173 10.39 -4.32 -0.65
CA ALA A 173 9.14 -4.11 -1.37
C ALA A 173 8.61 -5.42 -1.96
N ALA A 174 9.47 -6.22 -2.60
CA ALA A 174 9.11 -7.53 -3.14
C ALA A 174 8.64 -8.51 -2.05
N VAL A 175 9.39 -8.60 -0.93
CA VAL A 175 9.08 -9.52 0.17
C VAL A 175 7.78 -9.13 0.87
N GLN A 176 7.58 -7.85 1.18
CA GLN A 176 6.36 -7.36 1.81
C GLN A 176 5.13 -7.57 0.92
N GLN A 177 5.25 -7.30 -0.38
CA GLN A 177 4.12 -7.52 -1.29
C GLN A 177 3.84 -9.01 -1.53
N LEU A 178 4.86 -9.87 -1.59
CA LEU A 178 4.67 -11.33 -1.63
C LEU A 178 3.94 -11.81 -0.37
N HIS A 179 4.26 -11.24 0.80
CA HIS A 179 3.57 -11.56 2.04
C HIS A 179 2.09 -11.12 1.98
N ALA A 180 1.82 -9.92 1.49
CA ALA A 180 0.45 -9.43 1.34
C ALA A 180 -0.42 -10.32 0.44
N ILE A 181 0.16 -10.92 -0.62
CA ILE A 181 -0.58 -11.77 -1.57
C ILE A 181 -0.56 -13.27 -1.24
N CYS A 182 0.16 -13.73 -0.20
CA CYS A 182 0.37 -15.15 0.07
C CYS A 182 -0.92 -15.92 0.39
N GLY A 183 -1.97 -15.24 0.86
CA GLY A 183 -3.30 -15.82 1.08
C GLY A 183 -4.14 -15.97 -0.20
N ASP A 184 -3.82 -15.21 -1.25
CA ASP A 184 -4.61 -15.10 -2.47
C ASP A 184 -3.96 -15.77 -3.68
N ALA A 185 -2.64 -15.97 -3.65
CA ALA A 185 -1.87 -16.57 -4.74
C ALA A 185 -0.90 -17.64 -4.25
N ASP A 186 -0.66 -18.66 -5.07
CA ASP A 186 0.40 -19.64 -4.80
C ASP A 186 1.77 -19.02 -5.06
N ILE A 187 2.47 -18.69 -3.98
CA ILE A 187 3.82 -18.12 -4.01
C ILE A 187 4.92 -19.16 -3.68
N SER A 188 4.59 -20.44 -3.61
CA SER A 188 5.54 -21.53 -3.30
C SER A 188 6.72 -21.59 -4.27
N CYS A 189 6.50 -21.16 -5.53
CA CYS A 189 7.54 -21.10 -6.54
C CYS A 189 8.69 -20.12 -6.23
N PHE A 190 8.51 -19.18 -5.28
CA PHE A 190 9.54 -18.24 -4.83
C PHE A 190 10.31 -18.73 -3.60
N ARG A 191 9.86 -19.81 -2.93
CA ARG A 191 10.45 -20.29 -1.67
C ARG A 191 11.97 -20.47 -1.74
N LYS A 192 12.49 -21.04 -2.81
CA LYS A 192 13.94 -21.26 -2.97
C LYS A 192 14.72 -19.95 -3.07
N ASP A 193 14.18 -18.98 -3.80
CA ASP A 193 14.82 -17.67 -3.99
C ASP A 193 14.78 -16.88 -2.67
N LEU A 194 13.66 -16.92 -1.94
CA LEU A 194 13.51 -16.32 -0.62
C LEU A 194 14.47 -16.93 0.41
N GLN A 195 14.59 -18.26 0.47
CA GLN A 195 15.55 -18.94 1.34
C GLN A 195 17.00 -18.58 1.01
N ALA A 196 17.35 -18.54 -0.28
CA ALA A 196 18.69 -18.17 -0.72
C ALA A 196 19.00 -16.69 -0.34
N GLN A 197 18.02 -15.80 -0.43
CA GLN A 197 18.18 -14.41 0.00
C GLN A 197 18.27 -14.30 1.52
N TYR A 198 17.45 -15.01 2.31
CA TYR A 198 17.50 -15.02 3.76
C TYR A 198 18.87 -15.37 4.32
N HIS A 199 19.52 -16.39 3.74
CA HIS A 199 20.84 -16.84 4.19
C HIS A 199 21.97 -15.82 3.97
N LYS A 200 21.84 -14.95 2.99
CA LYS A 200 22.86 -13.91 2.68
C LYS A 200 22.46 -12.51 3.12
N GLU A 201 21.20 -12.33 3.58
CA GLU A 201 20.69 -11.00 3.97
C GLU A 201 21.38 -10.50 5.24
N SER A 202 21.87 -9.25 5.16
CA SER A 202 22.53 -8.55 6.26
C SER A 202 21.74 -7.36 6.80
N VAL A 203 20.71 -6.90 6.06
CA VAL A 203 19.87 -5.76 6.45
C VAL A 203 18.73 -6.27 7.33
N GLY A 204 18.70 -5.87 8.61
CA GLY A 204 17.81 -6.41 9.64
C GLY A 204 16.35 -6.42 9.22
N PHE A 205 15.78 -5.27 8.83
CA PHE A 205 14.35 -5.20 8.49
C PHE A 205 13.95 -6.07 7.27
N VAL A 206 14.87 -6.30 6.30
CA VAL A 206 14.62 -7.21 5.17
C VAL A 206 14.69 -8.66 5.64
N LYS A 207 15.64 -8.96 6.53
CA LYS A 207 15.79 -10.31 7.07
C LYS A 207 14.58 -10.72 7.89
N ASP A 208 14.09 -9.83 8.74
CA ASP A 208 12.88 -10.05 9.55
C ASP A 208 11.65 -10.30 8.66
N ALA A 209 11.52 -9.52 7.57
CA ALA A 209 10.44 -9.70 6.60
C ALA A 209 10.54 -11.05 5.86
N LEU A 210 11.75 -11.47 5.47
CA LEU A 210 11.98 -12.78 4.83
C LEU A 210 11.66 -13.93 5.78
N GLU A 211 12.05 -13.83 7.06
CA GLU A 211 11.77 -14.84 8.08
C GLU A 211 10.26 -15.01 8.25
N SER A 212 9.53 -13.90 8.46
CA SER A 212 8.08 -13.92 8.58
C SER A 212 7.39 -14.54 7.36
N LEU A 213 7.77 -14.14 6.16
CA LEU A 213 7.19 -14.69 4.94
C LEU A 213 7.47 -16.19 4.76
N LEU A 214 8.69 -16.65 5.10
CA LEU A 214 9.06 -18.06 4.96
C LEU A 214 8.33 -18.98 5.95
N GLU A 215 7.85 -18.45 7.08
CA GLU A 215 7.01 -19.18 8.03
C GLU A 215 5.61 -19.43 7.46
N ASP A 216 5.08 -18.49 6.68
CA ASP A 216 3.73 -18.56 6.11
C ASP A 216 3.64 -19.38 4.80
N ILE A 217 4.76 -19.56 4.09
CA ILE A 217 4.78 -20.38 2.87
C ILE A 217 4.88 -21.88 3.24
N PRO A 218 3.96 -22.74 2.76
CA PRO A 218 4.05 -24.19 2.98
C PRO A 218 5.37 -24.80 2.51
N ALA A 219 5.84 -25.86 3.22
CA ALA A 219 7.09 -26.55 2.91
C ALA A 219 7.03 -27.29 1.59
#